data_79c8a342062e47e29cbbdb37851f363d
#
_entry.id   79c8a342062e47e29cbbdb37851f363d
#
_cell.length_a   1.000
_cell.length_b   1.000
_cell.length_c   1.000
_cell.angle_alpha   90.00
_cell.angle_beta   90.00
_cell.angle_gamma   90.00
#
_symmetry.space_group_name_H-M   'P 1'
#
loop_
_entity.id
_entity.type
_entity.pdbx_description
1 polymer ?
#
loop_
_entity_poly.entity_id
_entity_poly.type
_entity_poly.pdbx_seq_one_letter_code
_entity_poly.pdbx_strand_id
1 'polypeptide(L)'
;MHLELRHLRTVQAVHDQGGLARAAHVLNITQSALSHQIKALEEQAGVELFVRRAKPMRLSAAGMRLLRLAEQVLPLVAATEAEFKGVEMGRIGRLHIAMECHACFDWLLPVLDLFRRAWPDVDVDIRQRLAFGALPALAREEVDLVISSDPEEVPGVTYQPLFDYAPTLVVPANHPLVAKGYADPGDLASETLITYPMDRPRLDVFSQFLTPAGVEPARTRNVELTAVALMLVASGRGVAVMPDWVLRREAANPELALLPLGQGGILRRLYAAVREADLSQPYMAHVVRLSRTEALRMLRNPAA
;
A
#
# COMPACT_ATOMS: atom_id res chain seq x y z
N MET A 1 -41.92 -19.23 -9.71
CA MET A 1 -41.13 -19.73 -8.57
C MET A 1 -40.03 -18.74 -8.30
N HIS A 2 -39.88 -18.31 -7.06
CA HIS A 2 -38.77 -17.43 -6.64
C HIS A 2 -37.93 -18.18 -5.59
N LEU A 3 -36.68 -18.54 -5.96
CA LEU A 3 -35.77 -19.21 -5.05
C LEU A 3 -35.08 -18.19 -4.13
N GLU A 4 -35.03 -18.49 -2.84
CA GLU A 4 -34.36 -17.68 -1.83
C GLU A 4 -33.28 -18.52 -1.14
N LEU A 5 -32.26 -17.89 -0.53
CA LEU A 5 -31.19 -18.56 0.18
C LEU A 5 -31.70 -19.50 1.31
N ARG A 6 -32.81 -19.11 1.96
CA ARG A 6 -33.44 -19.98 2.97
C ARG A 6 -33.87 -21.34 2.40
N HIS A 7 -34.31 -21.39 1.14
CA HIS A 7 -34.72 -22.65 0.48
C HIS A 7 -33.51 -23.56 0.23
N LEU A 8 -32.38 -22.97 -0.15
CA LEU A 8 -31.10 -23.68 -0.31
C LEU A 8 -30.62 -24.26 1.03
N ARG A 9 -30.60 -23.42 2.09
CA ARG A 9 -30.24 -23.85 3.45
C ARG A 9 -31.14 -24.96 3.97
N THR A 10 -32.45 -24.90 3.67
CA THR A 10 -33.43 -25.93 4.04
C THR A 10 -33.10 -27.27 3.41
N VAL A 11 -32.92 -27.33 2.10
CA VAL A 11 -32.64 -28.59 1.38
C VAL A 11 -31.33 -29.20 1.85
N GLN A 12 -30.30 -28.39 2.01
CA GLN A 12 -28.98 -28.82 2.50
C GLN A 12 -29.09 -29.38 3.93
N ALA A 13 -29.70 -28.64 4.86
CA ALA A 13 -29.83 -29.07 6.25
C ALA A 13 -30.63 -30.40 6.38
N VAL A 14 -31.71 -30.56 5.63
CA VAL A 14 -32.50 -31.81 5.64
C VAL A 14 -31.70 -32.98 5.06
N HIS A 15 -30.92 -32.75 4.01
CA HIS A 15 -30.02 -33.76 3.41
C HIS A 15 -28.96 -34.22 4.43
N ASP A 16 -28.22 -33.26 5.01
CA ASP A 16 -27.08 -33.51 5.90
C ASP A 16 -27.52 -34.18 7.20
N GLN A 17 -28.68 -33.77 7.73
CA GLN A 17 -29.21 -34.30 8.99
C GLN A 17 -30.08 -35.57 8.80
N GLY A 18 -30.45 -35.91 7.57
CA GLY A 18 -31.25 -37.08 7.25
C GLY A 18 -32.68 -37.09 7.83
N GLY A 19 -33.18 -35.91 8.29
CA GLY A 19 -34.52 -35.81 8.84
C GLY A 19 -34.90 -34.40 9.33
N LEU A 20 -36.22 -34.11 9.33
CA LEU A 20 -36.78 -32.80 9.64
C LEU A 20 -36.49 -32.29 11.05
N ALA A 21 -36.56 -33.15 12.06
CA ALA A 21 -36.36 -32.71 13.44
C ALA A 21 -34.96 -32.18 13.70
N ARG A 22 -33.92 -32.89 13.22
CA ARG A 22 -32.52 -32.47 13.34
C ARG A 22 -32.21 -31.26 12.47
N ALA A 23 -32.72 -31.22 11.24
CA ALA A 23 -32.57 -30.08 10.35
C ALA A 23 -33.21 -28.81 10.95
N ALA A 24 -34.40 -28.93 11.54
CA ALA A 24 -35.09 -27.80 12.19
C ALA A 24 -34.24 -27.22 13.34
N HIS A 25 -33.61 -28.09 14.15
CA HIS A 25 -32.72 -27.67 15.23
C HIS A 25 -31.52 -26.87 14.67
N VAL A 26 -30.86 -27.37 13.61
CA VAL A 26 -29.72 -26.69 12.97
C VAL A 26 -30.12 -25.33 12.36
N LEU A 27 -31.34 -25.23 11.85
CA LEU A 27 -31.89 -23.99 11.26
C LEU A 27 -32.51 -23.05 12.31
N ASN A 28 -32.48 -23.40 13.60
CA ASN A 28 -33.10 -22.66 14.70
C ASN A 28 -34.61 -22.33 14.47
N ILE A 29 -35.36 -23.30 13.93
CA ILE A 29 -36.81 -23.22 13.75
C ILE A 29 -37.50 -24.47 14.28
N THR A 30 -38.83 -24.43 14.38
CA THR A 30 -39.60 -25.62 14.78
C THR A 30 -39.73 -26.60 13.61
N GLN A 31 -39.83 -27.89 13.91
CA GLN A 31 -40.07 -28.91 12.87
C GLN A 31 -41.35 -28.64 12.05
N SER A 32 -42.39 -28.12 12.69
CA SER A 32 -43.63 -27.74 12.04
C SER A 32 -43.38 -26.60 11.02
N ALA A 33 -42.66 -25.56 11.42
CA ALA A 33 -42.30 -24.46 10.53
C ALA A 33 -41.46 -24.94 9.33
N LEU A 34 -40.47 -25.82 9.58
CA LEU A 34 -39.66 -26.40 8.50
C LEU A 34 -40.52 -27.24 7.54
N SER A 35 -41.44 -28.04 8.05
CA SER A 35 -42.34 -28.84 7.23
C SER A 35 -43.26 -27.97 6.36
N HIS A 36 -43.79 -26.88 6.92
CA HIS A 36 -44.58 -25.89 6.16
C HIS A 36 -43.75 -25.18 5.10
N GLN A 37 -42.50 -24.80 5.42
CA GLN A 37 -41.58 -24.16 4.45
C GLN A 37 -41.27 -25.07 3.26
N ILE A 38 -41.03 -26.36 3.51
CA ILE A 38 -40.79 -27.35 2.45
C ILE A 38 -42.03 -27.51 1.59
N LYS A 39 -43.23 -27.68 2.23
CA LYS A 39 -44.48 -27.81 1.49
C LYS A 39 -44.77 -26.61 0.59
N ALA A 40 -44.59 -25.40 1.10
CA ALA A 40 -44.79 -24.17 0.34
C ALA A 40 -43.79 -24.10 -0.85
N LEU A 41 -42.53 -24.50 -0.64
CA LEU A 41 -41.54 -24.55 -1.70
C LEU A 41 -41.87 -25.57 -2.80
N GLU A 42 -42.33 -26.77 -2.43
CA GLU A 42 -42.79 -27.82 -3.36
C GLU A 42 -44.02 -27.38 -4.14
N GLU A 43 -45.02 -26.73 -3.49
CA GLU A 43 -46.18 -26.13 -4.16
C GLU A 43 -45.78 -25.04 -5.16
N GLN A 44 -44.90 -24.14 -4.80
CA GLN A 44 -44.40 -23.11 -5.72
C GLN A 44 -43.59 -23.70 -6.88
N ALA A 45 -42.82 -24.75 -6.64
CA ALA A 45 -41.99 -25.43 -7.63
C ALA A 45 -42.83 -26.36 -8.56
N GLY A 46 -44.02 -26.75 -8.12
CA GLY A 46 -44.86 -27.73 -8.81
C GLY A 46 -44.27 -29.14 -8.82
N VAL A 47 -43.26 -29.41 -7.99
CA VAL A 47 -42.56 -30.69 -7.90
C VAL A 47 -42.22 -31.06 -6.47
N GLU A 48 -42.24 -32.36 -6.13
CA GLU A 48 -41.78 -32.84 -4.83
C GLU A 48 -40.24 -32.79 -4.79
N LEU A 49 -39.68 -32.22 -3.71
CA LEU A 49 -38.25 -32.16 -3.46
C LEU A 49 -37.76 -33.33 -2.63
N PHE A 50 -38.63 -33.94 -1.83
CA PHE A 50 -38.32 -35.07 -1.00
C PHE A 50 -39.22 -36.26 -1.31
N VAL A 51 -38.64 -37.48 -1.21
CA VAL A 51 -39.39 -38.73 -1.41
C VAL A 51 -40.22 -39.01 -0.16
N ARG A 52 -41.53 -38.97 -0.33
CA ARG A 52 -42.48 -39.28 0.76
C ARG A 52 -42.26 -40.69 1.30
N ARG A 53 -42.30 -40.83 2.62
CA ARG A 53 -42.18 -42.11 3.38
C ARG A 53 -40.77 -42.78 3.36
N ALA A 54 -39.73 -42.14 2.85
CA ALA A 54 -38.38 -42.67 2.99
C ALA A 54 -37.83 -42.44 4.42
N LYS A 55 -37.24 -43.46 5.02
CA LYS A 55 -36.51 -43.38 6.30
C LYS A 55 -35.11 -43.98 6.09
N PRO A 56 -34.02 -43.20 6.15
CA PRO A 56 -33.97 -41.73 6.30
C PRO A 56 -34.60 -40.99 5.14
N MET A 57 -34.95 -39.68 5.35
CA MET A 57 -35.54 -38.81 4.34
C MET A 57 -34.61 -38.66 3.15
N ARG A 58 -35.10 -38.83 1.94
CA ARG A 58 -34.30 -38.76 0.68
C ARG A 58 -34.80 -37.67 -0.22
N LEU A 59 -33.86 -37.05 -0.96
CA LEU A 59 -34.19 -36.08 -2.00
C LEU A 59 -34.72 -36.78 -3.25
N SER A 60 -35.68 -36.13 -3.92
CA SER A 60 -36.10 -36.47 -5.27
C SER A 60 -35.05 -36.02 -6.32
N ALA A 61 -35.25 -36.32 -7.58
CA ALA A 61 -34.38 -35.78 -8.65
C ALA A 61 -34.38 -34.24 -8.69
N ALA A 62 -35.51 -33.59 -8.41
CA ALA A 62 -35.63 -32.15 -8.30
C ALA A 62 -34.91 -31.63 -7.03
N GLY A 63 -35.08 -32.30 -5.89
CA GLY A 63 -34.36 -32.00 -4.65
C GLY A 63 -32.84 -32.10 -4.81
N MET A 64 -32.34 -33.11 -5.52
CA MET A 64 -30.91 -33.25 -5.83
C MET A 64 -30.36 -32.11 -6.70
N ARG A 65 -31.18 -31.57 -7.62
CA ARG A 65 -30.78 -30.38 -8.41
C ARG A 65 -30.67 -29.15 -7.51
N LEU A 66 -31.62 -28.99 -6.57
CA LEU A 66 -31.61 -27.87 -5.65
C LEU A 66 -30.45 -27.98 -4.63
N LEU A 67 -30.11 -29.22 -4.19
CA LEU A 67 -28.94 -29.46 -3.35
C LEU A 67 -27.64 -29.05 -4.04
N ARG A 68 -27.43 -29.46 -5.31
CA ARG A 68 -26.24 -29.05 -6.07
C ARG A 68 -26.12 -27.54 -6.20
N LEU A 69 -27.25 -26.83 -6.36
CA LEU A 69 -27.26 -25.38 -6.35
C LEU A 69 -26.89 -24.83 -4.98
N ALA A 70 -27.38 -25.43 -3.90
CA ALA A 70 -27.04 -25.04 -2.52
C ALA A 70 -25.54 -25.20 -2.25
N GLU A 71 -24.94 -26.31 -2.66
CA GLU A 71 -23.50 -26.61 -2.54
C GLU A 71 -22.61 -25.62 -3.29
N GLN A 72 -23.09 -25.00 -4.37
CA GLN A 72 -22.38 -23.98 -5.13
C GLN A 72 -22.59 -22.59 -4.59
N VAL A 73 -23.81 -22.22 -4.21
CA VAL A 73 -24.17 -20.83 -3.85
C VAL A 73 -23.88 -20.50 -2.40
N LEU A 74 -24.20 -21.41 -1.45
CA LEU A 74 -24.06 -21.12 -0.02
C LEU A 74 -22.61 -20.86 0.41
N PRO A 75 -21.58 -21.56 -0.10
CA PRO A 75 -20.18 -21.21 0.18
C PRO A 75 -19.80 -19.81 -0.32
N LEU A 76 -20.27 -19.40 -1.51
CA LEU A 76 -19.99 -18.06 -2.05
C LEU A 76 -20.62 -16.96 -1.18
N VAL A 77 -21.86 -17.19 -0.73
CA VAL A 77 -22.54 -16.26 0.21
C VAL A 77 -21.78 -16.17 1.52
N ALA A 78 -21.39 -17.32 2.09
CA ALA A 78 -20.63 -17.35 3.34
C ALA A 78 -19.25 -16.67 3.23
N ALA A 79 -18.56 -16.82 2.10
CA ALA A 79 -17.30 -16.14 1.80
C ALA A 79 -17.51 -14.62 1.76
N THR A 80 -18.53 -14.14 1.03
CA THR A 80 -18.84 -12.71 0.95
C THR A 80 -19.26 -12.13 2.31
N GLU A 81 -20.06 -12.86 3.09
CA GLU A 81 -20.42 -12.46 4.47
C GLU A 81 -19.18 -12.37 5.38
N ALA A 82 -18.19 -13.25 5.18
CA ALA A 82 -16.91 -13.22 5.91
C ALA A 82 -16.04 -12.03 5.47
N GLU A 83 -16.00 -11.73 4.17
CA GLU A 83 -15.33 -10.54 3.63
C GLU A 83 -15.91 -9.26 4.21
N PHE A 84 -17.24 -9.12 4.25
CA PHE A 84 -17.88 -7.93 4.87
C PHE A 84 -17.50 -7.76 6.35
N LYS A 85 -17.46 -8.86 7.11
CA LYS A 85 -16.97 -8.81 8.50
C LYS A 85 -15.50 -8.43 8.56
N GLY A 86 -14.68 -8.90 7.63
CA GLY A 86 -13.27 -8.53 7.51
C GLY A 86 -13.08 -7.03 7.25
N VAL A 87 -13.89 -6.46 6.36
CA VAL A 87 -13.91 -5.02 6.08
C VAL A 87 -14.35 -4.22 7.32
N GLU A 88 -15.45 -4.63 7.98
CA GLU A 88 -15.94 -3.98 9.21
C GLU A 88 -14.89 -4.02 10.34
N MET A 89 -14.13 -5.10 10.45
CA MET A 89 -13.03 -5.24 11.41
C MET A 89 -11.72 -4.57 10.94
N GLY A 90 -11.69 -3.91 9.76
CA GLY A 90 -10.51 -3.29 9.19
C GLY A 90 -9.38 -4.26 8.84
N ARG A 91 -9.68 -5.53 8.59
CA ARG A 91 -8.70 -6.56 8.20
C ARG A 91 -8.53 -6.67 6.69
N ILE A 92 -9.56 -6.32 5.93
CA ILE A 92 -9.56 -6.28 4.47
C ILE A 92 -9.56 -4.83 4.06
N GLY A 93 -8.73 -4.47 3.10
CA GLY A 93 -8.64 -3.09 2.64
C GLY A 93 -7.76 -2.94 1.41
N ARG A 94 -7.49 -1.69 1.08
CA ARG A 94 -6.62 -1.29 -0.02
C ARG A 94 -5.58 -0.30 0.51
N LEU A 95 -4.34 -0.48 0.10
CA LEU A 95 -3.24 0.43 0.37
C LEU A 95 -2.46 0.68 -0.92
N HIS A 96 -2.97 1.54 -1.76
CA HIS A 96 -2.28 2.02 -2.94
C HIS A 96 -1.44 3.24 -2.58
N ILE A 97 -0.14 3.16 -2.84
CA ILE A 97 0.85 4.15 -2.42
C ILE A 97 1.40 4.87 -3.65
N ALA A 98 1.42 6.19 -3.61
CA ALA A 98 2.22 7.01 -4.52
C ALA A 98 3.40 7.64 -3.77
N MET A 99 4.47 7.93 -4.50
CA MET A 99 5.67 8.53 -3.95
C MET A 99 6.09 9.72 -4.82
N GLU A 100 6.24 10.87 -4.20
CA GLU A 100 6.80 12.06 -4.82
C GLU A 100 8.34 12.09 -4.75
N CYS A 101 8.91 11.19 -3.96
CA CYS A 101 10.35 11.00 -3.83
C CYS A 101 10.81 9.76 -4.61
N HIS A 102 11.68 9.92 -5.58
CA HIS A 102 12.18 8.83 -6.44
C HIS A 102 13.04 7.81 -5.68
N ALA A 103 13.69 8.23 -4.61
CA ALA A 103 14.62 7.42 -3.82
C ALA A 103 13.97 6.65 -2.65
N CYS A 104 12.65 6.73 -2.46
CA CYS A 104 11.97 6.15 -1.30
C CYS A 104 11.86 4.62 -1.34
N PHE A 105 12.13 3.96 -2.47
CA PHE A 105 12.02 2.50 -2.59
C PHE A 105 12.92 1.74 -1.63
N ASP A 106 14.13 2.24 -1.36
CA ASP A 106 15.13 1.53 -0.56
C ASP A 106 14.64 1.23 0.87
N TRP A 107 13.90 2.14 1.47
CA TRP A 107 13.35 1.96 2.81
C TRP A 107 11.89 1.45 2.79
N LEU A 108 11.11 1.82 1.75
CA LEU A 108 9.68 1.49 1.71
C LEU A 108 9.44 0.02 1.41
N LEU A 109 10.18 -0.60 0.47
CA LEU A 109 9.95 -1.99 0.10
C LEU A 109 10.11 -2.97 1.29
N PRO A 110 11.14 -2.88 2.13
CA PRO A 110 11.24 -3.69 3.34
C PRO A 110 10.09 -3.43 4.34
N VAL A 111 9.64 -2.19 4.47
CA VAL A 111 8.47 -1.85 5.31
C VAL A 111 7.22 -2.55 4.78
N LEU A 112 7.01 -2.55 3.46
CA LEU A 112 5.86 -3.21 2.84
C LEU A 112 5.92 -4.74 2.96
N ASP A 113 7.11 -5.34 2.96
CA ASP A 113 7.24 -6.78 3.22
C ASP A 113 6.76 -7.14 4.63
N LEU A 114 7.16 -6.37 5.64
CA LEU A 114 6.66 -6.54 7.01
C LEU A 114 5.15 -6.28 7.11
N PHE A 115 4.67 -5.25 6.43
CA PHE A 115 3.26 -4.90 6.40
C PHE A 115 2.40 -6.03 5.80
N ARG A 116 2.78 -6.59 4.65
CA ARG A 116 2.06 -7.68 3.98
C ARG A 116 1.95 -8.93 4.84
N ARG A 117 2.96 -9.22 5.65
CA ARG A 117 2.92 -10.35 6.62
C ARG A 117 1.90 -10.13 7.72
N ALA A 118 1.72 -8.89 8.16
CA ALA A 118 0.78 -8.52 9.22
C ALA A 118 -0.66 -8.35 8.69
N TRP A 119 -0.80 -7.99 7.41
CA TRP A 119 -2.08 -7.66 6.76
C TRP A 119 -2.19 -8.37 5.40
N PRO A 120 -2.30 -9.71 5.38
CA PRO A 120 -2.31 -10.49 4.14
C PRO A 120 -3.53 -10.22 3.25
N ASP A 121 -4.64 -9.75 3.84
CA ASP A 121 -5.91 -9.48 3.15
C ASP A 121 -6.05 -8.00 2.73
N VAL A 122 -5.00 -7.18 2.90
CA VAL A 122 -4.95 -5.80 2.38
C VAL A 122 -4.24 -5.80 1.03
N ASP A 123 -4.93 -5.31 -0.01
CA ASP A 123 -4.34 -5.14 -1.34
C ASP A 123 -3.32 -3.99 -1.33
N VAL A 124 -2.05 -4.32 -1.59
CA VAL A 124 -0.93 -3.36 -1.54
C VAL A 124 -0.31 -3.19 -2.92
N ASP A 125 -0.33 -1.95 -3.43
CA ASP A 125 0.29 -1.61 -4.72
C ASP A 125 1.01 -0.26 -4.67
N ILE A 126 2.01 -0.07 -5.55
CA ILE A 126 2.75 1.19 -5.72
C ILE A 126 2.40 1.79 -7.07
N ARG A 127 1.76 2.97 -7.05
CA ARG A 127 1.27 3.69 -8.23
C ARG A 127 2.31 4.71 -8.73
N GLN A 128 3.37 4.25 -9.36
CA GLN A 128 4.49 5.10 -9.83
C GLN A 128 4.05 6.19 -10.80
N ARG A 129 3.07 5.93 -11.67
CA ARG A 129 2.58 6.89 -12.68
C ARG A 129 1.95 8.14 -12.07
N LEU A 130 1.62 8.13 -10.79
CA LEU A 130 0.98 9.23 -10.08
C LEU A 130 1.97 10.12 -9.34
N ALA A 131 3.28 9.91 -9.45
CA ALA A 131 4.31 10.68 -8.75
C ALA A 131 4.20 12.20 -8.98
N PHE A 132 3.75 12.65 -10.15
CA PHE A 132 3.59 14.07 -10.49
C PHE A 132 2.23 14.68 -10.11
N GLY A 133 1.34 13.91 -9.52
CA GLY A 133 -0.01 14.33 -9.13
C GLY A 133 -0.52 13.51 -7.96
N ALA A 134 0.38 13.13 -7.07
CA ALA A 134 0.06 12.17 -6.00
C ALA A 134 -0.94 12.73 -4.99
N LEU A 135 -0.81 13.98 -4.55
CA LEU A 135 -1.74 14.61 -3.60
C LEU A 135 -3.14 14.81 -4.21
N PRO A 136 -3.31 15.33 -5.45
CA PRO A 136 -4.62 15.31 -6.12
C PRO A 136 -5.19 13.90 -6.28
N ALA A 137 -4.37 12.89 -6.57
CA ALA A 137 -4.82 11.50 -6.69
C ALA A 137 -5.28 10.92 -5.33
N LEU A 138 -4.65 11.32 -4.22
CA LEU A 138 -5.08 10.97 -2.87
C LEU A 138 -6.47 11.56 -2.57
N ALA A 139 -6.71 12.82 -2.91
CA ALA A 139 -8.00 13.46 -2.75
C ALA A 139 -9.12 12.83 -3.60
N ARG A 140 -8.78 12.25 -4.77
CA ARG A 140 -9.70 11.53 -5.66
C ARG A 140 -9.81 10.03 -5.36
N GLU A 141 -9.20 9.54 -4.27
CA GLU A 141 -9.21 8.13 -3.87
C GLU A 141 -8.55 7.17 -4.88
N GLU A 142 -7.71 7.68 -5.78
CA GLU A 142 -6.92 6.86 -6.71
C GLU A 142 -5.75 6.17 -6.00
N VAL A 143 -5.26 6.78 -4.91
CA VAL A 143 -4.30 6.21 -3.95
C VAL A 143 -4.76 6.46 -2.53
N ASP A 144 -4.17 5.75 -1.57
CA ASP A 144 -4.57 5.77 -0.17
C ASP A 144 -3.50 6.40 0.74
N LEU A 145 -2.25 6.44 0.26
CA LEU A 145 -1.12 7.03 0.97
C LEU A 145 -0.15 7.66 -0.04
N VAL A 146 0.36 8.85 0.29
CA VAL A 146 1.40 9.52 -0.50
C VAL A 146 2.62 9.77 0.38
N ILE A 147 3.79 9.36 -0.10
CA ILE A 147 5.08 9.73 0.52
C ILE A 147 5.58 11.01 -0.12
N SER A 148 5.71 12.07 0.68
CA SER A 148 6.15 13.40 0.23
C SER A 148 7.05 14.07 1.25
N SER A 149 7.97 14.92 0.77
CA SER A 149 8.76 15.86 1.60
C SER A 149 8.19 17.28 1.59
N ASP A 150 7.17 17.52 0.78
CA ASP A 150 6.61 18.84 0.53
C ASP A 150 5.11 18.84 0.88
N PRO A 151 4.76 19.03 2.16
CA PRO A 151 3.37 19.10 2.59
C PRO A 151 2.68 20.34 2.01
N GLU A 152 1.56 20.12 1.33
CA GLU A 152 0.69 21.14 0.75
C GLU A 152 -0.66 21.14 1.51
N GLU A 153 -1.33 22.28 1.61
CA GLU A 153 -2.67 22.33 2.17
C GLU A 153 -3.70 21.74 1.20
N VAL A 154 -4.13 20.51 1.48
CA VAL A 154 -5.18 19.82 0.73
C VAL A 154 -6.33 19.49 1.67
N PRO A 155 -7.57 19.94 1.40
CA PRO A 155 -8.72 19.67 2.26
C PRO A 155 -8.93 18.17 2.49
N GLY A 156 -9.10 17.76 3.76
CA GLY A 156 -9.31 16.38 4.17
C GLY A 156 -8.08 15.48 4.13
N VAL A 157 -6.89 16.04 3.87
CA VAL A 157 -5.60 15.32 3.91
C VAL A 157 -4.79 15.77 5.12
N THR A 158 -4.19 14.83 5.80
CA THR A 158 -3.29 15.06 6.93
C THR A 158 -1.93 14.46 6.69
N TYR A 159 -0.89 15.07 7.24
CA TYR A 159 0.50 14.67 7.07
C TYR A 159 1.04 14.05 8.37
N GLN A 160 1.37 12.78 8.30
CA GLN A 160 1.99 12.05 9.39
C GLN A 160 3.52 12.09 9.24
N PRO A 161 4.26 12.73 10.16
CA PRO A 161 5.72 12.79 10.05
C PRO A 161 6.32 11.39 10.15
N LEU A 162 7.24 11.05 9.26
CA LEU A 162 7.93 9.76 9.24
C LEU A 162 9.31 9.88 9.90
N PHE A 163 10.25 10.52 9.23
CA PHE A 163 11.61 10.72 9.72
C PHE A 163 12.28 11.91 9.03
N ASP A 164 13.35 12.41 9.65
CA ASP A 164 14.17 13.48 9.11
C ASP A 164 15.32 12.89 8.26
N TYR A 165 15.74 13.64 7.24
CA TYR A 165 16.83 13.29 6.35
C TYR A 165 17.63 14.52 5.92
N ALA A 166 18.84 14.29 5.41
CA ALA A 166 19.71 15.33 4.88
C ALA A 166 19.94 15.14 3.37
N PRO A 167 19.50 16.07 2.50
CA PRO A 167 20.01 16.15 1.15
C PRO A 167 21.53 16.34 1.17
N THR A 168 22.27 15.40 0.56
CA THR A 168 23.73 15.32 0.64
C THR A 168 24.32 15.39 -0.75
N LEU A 169 25.33 16.22 -0.93
CA LEU A 169 26.08 16.32 -2.19
C LEU A 169 27.04 15.14 -2.33
N VAL A 170 26.99 14.49 -3.47
CA VAL A 170 27.92 13.42 -3.87
C VAL A 170 28.84 13.97 -4.96
N VAL A 171 30.13 13.85 -4.71
CA VAL A 171 31.21 14.30 -5.62
C VAL A 171 32.22 13.17 -5.81
N PRO A 172 33.05 13.20 -6.88
CA PRO A 172 34.23 12.34 -6.98
C PRO A 172 35.15 12.52 -5.75
N ALA A 173 35.81 11.46 -5.29
CA ALA A 173 36.68 11.52 -4.11
C ALA A 173 37.83 12.53 -4.23
N ASN A 174 38.26 12.84 -5.46
CA ASN A 174 39.32 13.84 -5.75
C ASN A 174 38.77 15.23 -6.05
N HIS A 175 37.49 15.49 -5.82
CA HIS A 175 36.85 16.78 -6.11
C HIS A 175 37.40 17.89 -5.17
N PRO A 176 37.61 19.14 -5.67
CA PRO A 176 38.13 20.24 -4.84
C PRO A 176 37.28 20.54 -3.59
N LEU A 177 35.98 20.36 -3.64
CA LEU A 177 35.09 20.57 -2.48
C LEU A 177 35.34 19.62 -1.31
N VAL A 178 36.03 18.49 -1.53
CA VAL A 178 36.39 17.56 -0.44
C VAL A 178 37.29 18.24 0.58
N ALA A 179 38.24 19.06 0.12
CA ALA A 179 39.12 19.85 1.00
C ALA A 179 38.37 20.94 1.78
N LYS A 180 37.27 21.47 1.22
CA LYS A 180 36.41 22.45 1.88
C LYS A 180 35.49 21.80 2.92
N GLY A 181 35.06 20.55 2.71
CA GLY A 181 34.24 19.75 3.62
C GLY A 181 32.73 20.05 3.55
N TYR A 182 32.30 20.99 2.73
CA TYR A 182 30.87 21.31 2.47
C TYR A 182 30.75 22.03 1.12
N ALA A 183 29.53 22.20 0.64
CA ALA A 183 29.27 23.00 -0.57
C ALA A 183 28.43 24.24 -0.25
N ASP A 184 28.83 25.39 -0.76
CA ASP A 184 27.98 26.57 -0.87
C ASP A 184 27.23 26.59 -2.23
N PRO A 185 26.11 27.28 -2.35
CA PRO A 185 25.36 27.34 -3.61
C PRO A 185 26.24 27.74 -4.82
N GLY A 186 27.13 28.73 -4.63
CA GLY A 186 28.02 29.23 -5.69
C GLY A 186 29.00 28.17 -6.19
N ASP A 187 29.38 27.19 -5.38
CA ASP A 187 30.29 26.13 -5.80
C ASP A 187 29.69 25.24 -6.90
N LEU A 188 28.34 25.17 -6.98
CA LEU A 188 27.64 24.37 -7.98
C LEU A 188 27.39 25.13 -9.31
N ALA A 189 27.72 26.41 -9.37
CA ALA A 189 27.50 27.22 -10.56
C ALA A 189 28.32 26.75 -11.78
N SER A 190 29.49 26.16 -11.56
CA SER A 190 30.35 25.61 -12.62
C SER A 190 30.15 24.12 -12.89
N GLU A 191 29.32 23.45 -12.08
CA GLU A 191 29.15 22.02 -12.13
C GLU A 191 28.09 21.53 -13.11
N THR A 192 28.22 20.28 -13.55
CA THR A 192 27.13 19.54 -14.16
C THR A 192 26.36 18.82 -13.05
N LEU A 193 25.14 19.28 -12.76
CA LEU A 193 24.30 18.67 -11.74
C LEU A 193 23.50 17.50 -12.33
N ILE A 194 23.74 16.31 -11.81
CA ILE A 194 23.02 15.08 -12.16
C ILE A 194 21.81 14.97 -11.24
N THR A 195 20.60 14.88 -11.82
CA THR A 195 19.33 14.87 -11.07
C THR A 195 18.42 13.77 -11.57
N TYR A 196 17.40 13.44 -10.79
CA TYR A 196 16.27 12.65 -11.29
C TYR A 196 15.43 13.48 -12.29
N PRO A 197 14.70 12.84 -13.23
CA PRO A 197 13.84 13.51 -14.20
C PRO A 197 12.55 14.01 -13.55
N MET A 198 12.68 14.92 -12.60
CA MET A 198 11.60 15.54 -11.84
C MET A 198 11.61 17.05 -12.04
N ASP A 199 10.47 17.69 -11.77
CA ASP A 199 10.38 19.14 -11.78
C ASP A 199 11.31 19.76 -10.74
N ARG A 200 12.02 20.81 -11.09
CA ARG A 200 13.02 21.47 -10.24
C ARG A 200 12.51 21.84 -8.83
N PRO A 201 11.29 22.38 -8.65
CA PRO A 201 10.75 22.68 -7.32
C PRO A 201 10.65 21.47 -6.38
N ARG A 202 10.58 20.25 -6.92
CA ARG A 202 10.51 19.00 -6.16
C ARG A 202 11.88 18.39 -5.84
N LEU A 203 12.95 18.95 -6.36
CA LEU A 203 14.32 18.54 -6.08
C LEU A 203 14.89 19.45 -4.99
N ASP A 204 15.22 18.87 -3.82
CA ASP A 204 15.73 19.61 -2.68
C ASP A 204 16.93 20.52 -3.00
N VAL A 205 17.81 20.09 -3.90
CA VAL A 205 18.95 20.87 -4.34
C VAL A 205 18.53 22.19 -5.01
N PHE A 206 17.40 22.21 -5.69
CA PHE A 206 16.87 23.45 -6.25
C PHE A 206 16.02 24.19 -5.22
N SER A 207 15.00 23.56 -4.67
CA SER A 207 14.01 24.23 -3.82
C SER A 207 14.61 24.77 -2.52
N GLN A 208 15.60 24.09 -1.93
CA GLN A 208 16.16 24.43 -0.62
C GLN A 208 17.55 25.07 -0.68
N PHE A 209 18.27 24.97 -1.81
CA PHE A 209 19.67 25.37 -1.86
C PHE A 209 19.99 26.35 -2.99
N LEU A 210 19.78 25.98 -4.26
CA LEU A 210 20.19 26.82 -5.38
C LEU A 210 19.23 27.96 -5.68
N THR A 211 17.92 27.71 -5.76
CA THR A 211 16.93 28.74 -6.10
C THR A 211 16.87 29.85 -5.06
N PRO A 212 16.88 29.60 -3.72
CA PRO A 212 16.93 30.68 -2.75
C PRO A 212 18.19 31.56 -2.85
N ALA A 213 19.29 31.01 -3.34
CA ALA A 213 20.54 31.72 -3.55
C ALA A 213 20.66 32.40 -4.93
N GLY A 214 19.69 32.21 -5.81
CA GLY A 214 19.74 32.71 -7.19
C GLY A 214 20.84 32.08 -8.04
N VAL A 215 21.25 30.84 -7.73
CA VAL A 215 22.33 30.14 -8.41
C VAL A 215 21.76 29.09 -9.36
N GLU A 216 22.35 29.05 -10.59
CA GLU A 216 22.06 28.01 -11.57
C GLU A 216 23.30 27.16 -11.82
N PRO A 217 23.21 25.82 -11.93
CA PRO A 217 24.33 24.98 -12.30
C PRO A 217 24.67 25.19 -13.78
N ALA A 218 25.93 24.99 -14.15
CA ALA A 218 26.39 25.14 -15.56
C ALA A 218 25.58 24.26 -16.52
N ARG A 219 25.20 23.05 -16.06
CA ARG A 219 24.35 22.10 -16.80
C ARG A 219 23.55 21.26 -15.83
N THR A 220 22.38 20.80 -16.30
CA THR A 220 21.61 19.76 -15.61
C THR A 220 21.51 18.53 -16.50
N ARG A 221 21.74 17.34 -15.93
CA ARG A 221 21.62 16.05 -16.61
C ARG A 221 20.64 15.14 -15.86
N ASN A 222 19.56 14.76 -16.53
CA ASN A 222 18.55 13.87 -15.95
C ASN A 222 18.96 12.41 -16.08
N VAL A 223 18.84 11.66 -14.98
CA VAL A 223 19.14 10.23 -14.89
C VAL A 223 18.09 9.56 -14.02
N GLU A 224 17.46 8.51 -14.53
CA GLU A 224 16.36 7.81 -13.81
C GLU A 224 16.84 6.90 -12.68
N LEU A 225 18.01 6.28 -12.86
CA LEU A 225 18.51 5.26 -11.93
C LEU A 225 19.62 5.81 -11.03
N THR A 226 19.45 5.69 -9.74
CA THR A 226 20.44 6.08 -8.71
C THR A 226 21.84 5.50 -8.99
N ALA A 227 21.92 4.20 -9.30
CA ALA A 227 23.19 3.53 -9.57
C ALA A 227 23.93 4.16 -10.78
N VAL A 228 23.20 4.57 -11.83
CA VAL A 228 23.77 5.24 -12.99
C VAL A 228 24.23 6.65 -12.63
N ALA A 229 23.47 7.38 -11.83
CA ALA A 229 23.86 8.69 -11.35
C ALA A 229 25.17 8.63 -10.53
N LEU A 230 25.27 7.69 -9.60
CA LEU A 230 26.48 7.49 -8.78
C LEU A 230 27.70 7.05 -9.63
N MET A 231 27.51 6.17 -10.61
CA MET A 231 28.56 5.80 -11.57
C MET A 231 29.07 7.01 -12.37
N LEU A 232 28.19 7.90 -12.79
CA LEU A 232 28.57 9.12 -13.52
C LEU A 232 29.33 10.09 -12.60
N VAL A 233 28.93 10.22 -11.35
CA VAL A 233 29.68 11.02 -10.35
C VAL A 233 31.07 10.43 -10.15
N ALA A 234 31.20 9.14 -9.86
CA ALA A 234 32.50 8.47 -9.69
C ALA A 234 33.43 8.65 -10.90
N SER A 235 32.85 8.70 -12.11
CA SER A 235 33.57 8.92 -13.35
C SER A 235 33.88 10.41 -13.64
N GLY A 236 33.63 11.33 -12.71
CA GLY A 236 33.89 12.77 -12.89
C GLY A 236 33.00 13.44 -13.95
N ARG A 237 31.80 12.92 -14.19
CA ARG A 237 30.87 13.45 -15.20
C ARG A 237 29.86 14.45 -14.64
N GLY A 238 30.03 14.86 -13.39
CA GLY A 238 29.21 15.81 -12.66
C GLY A 238 29.11 15.47 -11.19
N VAL A 239 28.24 16.19 -10.49
CA VAL A 239 27.92 16.00 -9.08
C VAL A 239 26.43 15.72 -8.91
N ALA A 240 26.00 15.11 -7.81
CA ALA A 240 24.58 14.84 -7.56
C ALA A 240 24.21 15.20 -6.13
N VAL A 241 22.94 15.52 -5.89
CA VAL A 241 22.39 15.64 -4.53
C VAL A 241 21.33 14.56 -4.35
N MET A 242 21.48 13.77 -3.30
CA MET A 242 20.60 12.67 -2.96
C MET A 242 20.30 12.66 -1.46
N PRO A 243 19.17 12.10 -1.04
CA PRO A 243 18.91 11.86 0.37
C PRO A 243 19.99 10.98 1.01
N ASP A 244 20.38 11.28 2.24
CA ASP A 244 21.44 10.56 2.97
C ASP A 244 21.19 9.05 3.11
N TRP A 245 19.91 8.60 3.18
CA TRP A 245 19.60 7.17 3.24
C TRP A 245 20.02 6.39 2.00
N VAL A 246 19.97 7.02 0.80
CA VAL A 246 20.41 6.42 -0.46
C VAL A 246 21.91 6.20 -0.45
N LEU A 247 22.64 7.12 0.18
CA LEU A 247 24.09 7.18 0.15
C LEU A 247 24.80 6.35 1.24
N ARG A 248 24.02 5.76 2.16
CA ARG A 248 24.62 5.00 3.27
C ARG A 248 25.45 3.80 2.83
N ARG A 249 25.00 3.11 1.78
CA ARG A 249 25.76 2.00 1.18
C ARG A 249 27.01 2.48 0.45
N GLU A 250 26.99 3.73 0.00
CA GLU A 250 28.09 4.37 -0.72
C GLU A 250 29.08 5.07 0.20
N ALA A 251 28.81 5.16 1.50
CA ALA A 251 29.70 5.80 2.46
C ALA A 251 31.10 5.15 2.54
N ALA A 252 31.23 3.87 2.17
CA ALA A 252 32.48 3.13 2.08
C ALA A 252 33.07 3.10 0.65
N ASN A 253 32.42 3.72 -0.34
CA ASN A 253 32.88 3.74 -1.71
C ASN A 253 34.08 4.70 -1.85
N PRO A 254 35.31 4.22 -2.17
CA PRO A 254 36.50 5.05 -2.22
C PRO A 254 36.53 6.05 -3.39
N GLU A 255 35.65 5.90 -4.36
CA GLU A 255 35.56 6.77 -5.53
C GLU A 255 34.65 7.99 -5.31
N LEU A 256 33.90 8.00 -4.21
CA LEU A 256 32.92 9.03 -3.90
C LEU A 256 33.24 9.75 -2.58
N ALA A 257 32.90 11.03 -2.50
CA ALA A 257 32.85 11.78 -1.26
C ALA A 257 31.47 12.38 -1.05
N LEU A 258 31.03 12.38 0.21
CA LEU A 258 29.72 12.86 0.63
C LEU A 258 29.90 14.16 1.41
N LEU A 259 29.26 15.23 0.99
CA LEU A 259 29.42 16.57 1.55
C LEU A 259 28.04 17.16 1.93
N PRO A 260 27.92 17.84 3.06
CA PRO A 260 26.72 18.57 3.41
C PRO A 260 26.51 19.79 2.49
N LEU A 261 25.26 20.15 2.25
CA LEU A 261 24.87 21.40 1.61
C LEU A 261 24.90 22.53 2.65
N GLY A 262 25.83 23.46 2.53
CA GLY A 262 26.16 24.45 3.54
C GLY A 262 26.93 23.88 4.73
N GLN A 263 27.52 24.75 5.57
CA GLN A 263 28.29 24.33 6.75
C GLN A 263 27.50 23.48 7.77
N GLY A 264 26.20 23.74 7.89
CA GLY A 264 25.32 23.05 8.88
C GLY A 264 24.53 21.89 8.27
N GLY A 265 24.64 21.69 6.95
CA GLY A 265 23.75 20.78 6.22
C GLY A 265 22.31 21.31 6.15
N ILE A 266 21.47 20.66 5.37
CA ILE A 266 20.04 20.94 5.27
C ILE A 266 19.30 19.75 5.87
N LEU A 267 18.32 20.02 6.76
CA LEU A 267 17.46 18.98 7.32
C LEU A 267 16.07 19.08 6.71
N ARG A 268 15.59 17.98 6.18
CA ARG A 268 14.25 17.84 5.61
C ARG A 268 13.48 16.75 6.36
N ARG A 269 12.17 16.76 6.22
CA ARG A 269 11.31 15.74 6.82
C ARG A 269 10.46 15.06 5.77
N LEU A 270 10.38 13.75 5.86
CA LEU A 270 9.49 12.94 5.04
C LEU A 270 8.17 12.72 5.77
N TYR A 271 7.07 12.74 5.04
CA TYR A 271 5.71 12.56 5.54
C TYR A 271 4.97 11.47 4.78
N ALA A 272 4.03 10.84 5.46
CA ALA A 272 2.94 10.11 4.85
C ALA A 272 1.70 11.02 4.84
N ALA A 273 1.26 11.44 3.66
CA ALA A 273 -0.02 12.12 3.48
C ALA A 273 -1.11 11.07 3.32
N VAL A 274 -2.17 11.18 4.10
CA VAL A 274 -3.32 10.27 4.12
C VAL A 274 -4.61 11.07 4.28
N ARG A 275 -5.74 10.53 3.83
CA ARG A 275 -7.04 11.15 4.13
C ARG A 275 -7.32 11.04 5.64
N GLU A 276 -7.89 12.09 6.23
CA GLU A 276 -8.21 12.11 7.67
C GLU A 276 -9.15 10.95 8.05
N ALA A 277 -10.12 10.64 7.19
CA ALA A 277 -11.08 9.56 7.39
C ALA A 277 -10.40 8.17 7.48
N ASP A 278 -9.28 7.97 6.76
CA ASP A 278 -8.61 6.67 6.69
C ASP A 278 -7.64 6.42 7.83
N LEU A 279 -7.27 7.46 8.61
CA LEU A 279 -6.39 7.29 9.78
C LEU A 279 -6.96 6.36 10.85
N SER A 280 -8.28 6.25 10.92
CA SER A 280 -8.95 5.33 11.86
C SER A 280 -8.82 3.87 11.45
N GLN A 281 -8.46 3.57 10.21
CA GLN A 281 -8.28 2.20 9.73
C GLN A 281 -7.02 1.57 10.38
N PRO A 282 -7.14 0.39 11.00
CA PRO A 282 -6.04 -0.22 11.74
C PRO A 282 -4.80 -0.48 10.88
N TYR A 283 -4.98 -0.88 9.61
CA TYR A 283 -3.87 -1.12 8.69
C TYR A 283 -3.17 0.19 8.27
N MET A 284 -3.92 1.30 8.11
CA MET A 284 -3.35 2.60 7.78
C MET A 284 -2.49 3.12 8.94
N ALA A 285 -3.00 3.09 10.16
CA ALA A 285 -2.24 3.43 11.36
C ALA A 285 -0.99 2.55 11.51
N HIS A 286 -1.08 1.27 11.14
CA HIS A 286 0.06 0.35 11.20
C HIS A 286 1.13 0.66 10.16
N VAL A 287 0.79 0.90 8.88
CA VAL A 287 1.80 1.21 7.86
C VAL A 287 2.52 2.51 8.18
N VAL A 288 1.83 3.55 8.67
CA VAL A 288 2.47 4.80 9.10
C VAL A 288 3.45 4.55 10.26
N ARG A 289 3.05 3.75 11.25
CA ARG A 289 3.92 3.38 12.37
C ARG A 289 5.13 2.56 11.92
N LEU A 290 4.94 1.54 11.07
CA LEU A 290 6.03 0.75 10.50
C LEU A 290 7.00 1.62 9.70
N SER A 291 6.48 2.51 8.84
CA SER A 291 7.31 3.43 8.06
C SER A 291 8.17 4.31 8.96
N ARG A 292 7.64 4.76 10.10
CA ARG A 292 8.37 5.56 11.08
C ARG A 292 9.44 4.78 11.81
N THR A 293 9.13 3.57 12.27
CA THR A 293 10.03 2.78 13.13
C THR A 293 11.06 1.99 12.34
N GLU A 294 10.66 1.28 11.29
CA GLU A 294 11.55 0.43 10.51
C GLU A 294 12.44 1.22 9.56
N ALA A 295 11.93 2.31 8.97
CA ALA A 295 12.79 3.21 8.23
C ALA A 295 13.91 3.75 9.11
N LEU A 296 13.61 4.23 10.32
CA LEU A 296 14.65 4.69 11.28
C LEU A 296 15.62 3.58 11.67
N ARG A 297 15.17 2.33 11.81
CA ARG A 297 16.02 1.18 12.11
C ARG A 297 16.99 0.90 10.95
N MET A 298 16.49 0.84 9.72
CA MET A 298 17.30 0.66 8.52
C MET A 298 18.27 1.83 8.32
N LEU A 299 17.82 3.04 8.61
CA LEU A 299 18.64 4.24 8.56
C LEU A 299 19.76 4.24 9.60
N ARG A 300 19.62 3.56 10.74
CA ARG A 300 20.66 3.43 11.78
C ARG A 300 21.59 2.25 11.58
N ASN A 301 21.17 1.20 10.88
CA ASN A 301 21.96 -0.03 10.69
C ASN A 301 21.96 -0.49 9.22
N PRO A 302 22.83 0.03 8.35
CA PRO A 302 22.86 -0.26 6.92
C PRO A 302 23.28 -1.68 6.56
N ALA A 303 23.67 -2.50 7.56
CA ALA A 303 24.12 -3.90 7.37
C ALA A 303 23.04 -4.94 7.75
N ALA A 304 21.80 -4.52 8.01
CA ALA A 304 20.70 -5.41 8.38
C ALA A 304 19.83 -5.77 7.18
#